data_f8693508ed2799d9c0f9a81940929932
#
_entry.id   f8693508ed2799d9c0f9a81940929932
#
_cell.length_a   1.000
_cell.length_b   1.000
_cell.length_c   1.000
_cell.angle_alpha   90.00
_cell.angle_beta   90.00
_cell.angle_gamma   90.00
#
_symmetry.space_group_name_H-M   'P 1'
#
loop_
_entity.id
_entity.type
_entity.pdbx_description
1 polymer ?
#
loop_
_entity_poly.entity_id
_entity_poly.type
_entity_poly.pdbx_seq_one_letter_code
_entity_poly.pdbx_strand_id
1 'polypeptide(L)'
;MKKINIFCCTIENFDLLNKLPKNIIPLGLGKKDFPSNWLNDKNGKNISNLNKYFGEATGMYWIWKNKLNDYSSDDWIGFCQYRRLWLNDLLDSKQKYSSSNLFSKLLKNDNKNFDTNDSVILQPTFFETDSLRGQFVKNYGSKVLDDCLNLLDANDKNDFKDYLEGNSLSICNMFIAKPLIFDK
;
A
#
# COMPACT_ATOMS: atom_id res chain seq x y z
N MET A 1 23.84 0.33 -4.14
CA MET A 1 22.94 -0.85 -4.41
C MET A 1 21.57 -0.44 -3.98
N LYS A 2 20.59 -0.37 -4.91
CA LYS A 2 19.22 0.03 -4.60
C LYS A 2 18.60 -0.88 -3.55
N LYS A 3 17.86 -0.30 -2.60
CA LYS A 3 17.15 -1.05 -1.57
C LYS A 3 15.66 -0.97 -1.85
N ILE A 4 14.95 -2.07 -1.67
CA ILE A 4 13.49 -2.11 -1.72
C ILE A 4 13.02 -2.38 -0.29
N ASN A 5 12.40 -1.39 0.34
CA ASN A 5 11.85 -1.51 1.68
C ASN A 5 10.33 -1.47 1.60
N ILE A 6 9.69 -2.54 2.01
CA ILE A 6 8.24 -2.70 1.98
C ILE A 6 7.72 -2.70 3.40
N PHE A 7 6.86 -1.76 3.72
CA PHE A 7 6.23 -1.67 5.03
C PHE A 7 4.94 -2.48 5.05
N CYS A 8 4.94 -3.53 5.85
CA CYS A 8 3.78 -4.41 6.02
C CYS A 8 2.87 -3.86 7.11
N CYS A 9 1.85 -3.11 6.71
CA CYS A 9 0.88 -2.50 7.61
C CYS A 9 0.01 -3.55 8.32
N THR A 10 -0.09 -3.44 9.64
CA THR A 10 -0.89 -4.34 10.46
C THR A 10 -1.49 -3.65 11.68
N ILE A 11 -2.71 -4.03 12.03
CA ILE A 11 -3.39 -3.65 13.27
C ILE A 11 -3.36 -4.78 14.32
N GLU A 12 -2.74 -5.91 13.98
CA GLU A 12 -2.65 -7.11 14.82
C GLU A 12 -1.22 -7.63 14.86
N ASN A 13 -0.85 -8.25 15.99
CA ASN A 13 0.42 -8.93 16.15
C ASN A 13 0.30 -10.38 15.69
N PHE A 14 0.82 -10.69 14.50
CA PHE A 14 0.88 -12.04 13.95
C PHE A 14 2.33 -12.55 13.95
N ASP A 15 2.58 -13.69 14.57
CA ASP A 15 3.90 -14.34 14.60
C ASP A 15 4.52 -14.54 13.22
N LEU A 16 3.67 -14.70 12.20
CA LEU A 16 4.09 -14.81 10.81
C LEU A 16 4.93 -13.61 10.36
N LEU A 17 4.60 -12.41 10.83
CA LEU A 17 5.28 -11.18 10.43
C LEU A 17 6.72 -11.11 10.96
N ASN A 18 7.05 -11.82 12.04
CA ASN A 18 8.43 -11.94 12.53
C ASN A 18 9.33 -12.79 11.63
N LYS A 19 8.73 -13.55 10.68
CA LYS A 19 9.45 -14.44 9.76
C LYS A 19 9.59 -13.86 8.34
N LEU A 20 9.13 -12.65 8.12
CA LEU A 20 9.23 -11.99 6.82
C LEU A 20 10.70 -11.72 6.44
N PRO A 21 11.03 -11.71 5.13
CA PRO A 21 12.33 -11.27 4.66
C PRO A 21 12.67 -9.87 5.14
N LYS A 22 13.96 -9.55 5.31
CA LYS A 22 14.43 -8.28 5.89
C LYS A 22 13.97 -7.03 5.14
N ASN A 23 13.64 -7.15 3.87
CA ASN A 23 13.12 -6.05 3.05
C ASN A 23 11.60 -5.83 3.22
N ILE A 24 10.90 -6.71 3.96
CA ILE A 24 9.49 -6.52 4.32
C ILE A 24 9.42 -6.28 5.83
N ILE A 25 9.16 -5.05 6.19
CA ILE A 25 9.29 -4.52 7.55
C ILE A 25 7.91 -4.40 8.17
N PRO A 26 7.60 -5.11 9.26
CA PRO A 26 6.34 -4.94 9.97
C PRO A 26 6.17 -3.52 10.49
N LEU A 27 5.00 -2.91 10.21
CA LEU A 27 4.60 -1.58 10.68
C LEU A 27 3.27 -1.69 11.42
N GLY A 28 3.33 -1.63 12.74
CA GLY A 28 2.15 -1.63 13.61
C GLY A 28 1.41 -0.29 13.55
N LEU A 29 0.08 -0.35 13.43
CA LEU A 29 -0.77 0.82 13.26
C LEU A 29 -1.73 1.02 14.43
N GLY A 30 -2.01 2.27 14.75
CA GLY A 30 -3.01 2.66 15.73
C GLY A 30 -2.57 2.43 17.17
N LYS A 31 -3.51 2.13 18.07
CA LYS A 31 -3.29 2.19 19.53
C LYS A 31 -2.69 0.94 20.16
N LYS A 32 -2.69 -0.20 19.47
CA LYS A 32 -2.20 -1.47 20.02
C LYS A 32 -0.69 -1.44 20.26
N ASP A 33 -0.24 -2.31 21.15
CA ASP A 33 1.19 -2.53 21.37
C ASP A 33 1.70 -3.64 20.43
N PHE A 34 2.88 -3.41 19.89
CA PHE A 34 3.55 -4.30 18.95
C PHE A 34 4.94 -4.68 19.48
N PRO A 35 5.55 -5.75 18.96
CA PRO A 35 6.91 -6.12 19.33
C PRO A 35 7.88 -4.96 19.18
N SER A 36 8.83 -4.82 20.10
CA SER A 36 9.78 -3.70 20.13
C SER A 36 10.70 -3.60 18.92
N ASN A 37 10.86 -4.70 18.19
CA ASN A 37 11.63 -4.75 16.94
C ASN A 37 10.80 -4.37 15.68
N TRP A 38 9.50 -4.07 15.83
CA TRP A 38 8.67 -3.58 14.73
C TRP A 38 8.67 -2.05 14.71
N LEU A 39 8.43 -1.49 13.54
CA LEU A 39 8.08 -0.08 13.43
C LEU A 39 6.65 0.14 13.94
N ASN A 40 6.39 1.37 14.39
CA ASN A 40 5.09 1.72 14.95
C ASN A 40 4.75 3.17 14.59
N ASP A 41 3.52 3.41 14.13
CA ASP A 41 3.06 4.73 13.70
C ASP A 41 2.72 5.69 14.86
N LYS A 42 2.96 5.31 16.14
CA LYS A 42 2.68 6.15 17.31
C LYS A 42 3.76 7.21 17.60
N ASN A 43 4.99 6.98 17.17
CA ASN A 43 6.14 7.79 17.54
C ASN A 43 6.37 8.94 16.55
N GLY A 44 7.00 10.03 16.99
CA GLY A 44 7.32 11.16 16.11
C GLY A 44 6.07 11.85 15.54
N LYS A 45 6.17 12.39 14.33
CA LYS A 45 5.03 13.02 13.64
C LYS A 45 4.06 11.94 13.17
N ASN A 46 2.85 11.90 13.74
CA ASN A 46 1.90 10.83 13.48
C ASN A 46 0.45 11.31 13.51
N ILE A 47 -0.42 10.49 12.94
CA ILE A 47 -1.88 10.59 13.00
C ILE A 47 -2.49 9.24 13.43
N SER A 48 -1.79 8.47 14.23
CA SER A 48 -2.16 7.11 14.66
C SER A 48 -3.52 7.02 15.37
N ASN A 49 -3.93 8.10 16.06
CA ASN A 49 -5.25 8.21 16.68
C ASN A 49 -6.40 8.24 15.68
N LEU A 50 -6.12 8.57 14.41
CA LEU A 50 -7.09 8.60 13.32
C LEU A 50 -7.13 7.29 12.53
N ASN A 51 -6.39 6.25 12.94
CA ASN A 51 -6.31 4.98 12.22
C ASN A 51 -7.68 4.34 11.92
N LYS A 52 -8.66 4.50 12.82
CA LYS A 52 -10.03 4.01 12.60
C LYS A 52 -10.74 4.61 11.37
N TYR A 53 -10.26 5.77 10.89
CA TYR A 53 -10.81 6.46 9.72
C TYR A 53 -9.94 6.28 8.47
N PHE A 54 -8.62 6.31 8.65
CA PHE A 54 -7.66 6.34 7.55
C PHE A 54 -6.95 4.99 7.31
N GLY A 55 -7.15 4.00 8.17
CA GLY A 55 -6.54 2.67 7.97
C GLY A 55 -5.03 2.75 7.75
N GLU A 56 -4.55 2.11 6.70
CA GLU A 56 -3.13 2.03 6.34
C GLU A 56 -2.50 3.40 6.03
N ALA A 57 -3.29 4.39 5.66
CA ALA A 57 -2.77 5.74 5.37
C ALA A 57 -2.10 6.39 6.58
N THR A 58 -2.43 5.98 7.83
CA THR A 58 -1.71 6.47 9.02
C THR A 58 -0.25 6.01 9.03
N GLY A 59 0.00 4.77 8.61
CA GLY A 59 1.35 4.24 8.45
C GLY A 59 2.12 4.89 7.29
N MET A 60 1.45 5.11 6.16
CA MET A 60 2.03 5.83 5.01
C MET A 60 2.43 7.25 5.41
N TYR A 61 1.55 7.98 6.10
CA TYR A 61 1.84 9.30 6.66
C TYR A 61 3.05 9.26 7.60
N TRP A 62 3.12 8.25 8.48
CA TRP A 62 4.21 8.11 9.43
C TRP A 62 5.56 7.87 8.72
N ILE A 63 5.60 6.99 7.72
CA ILE A 63 6.79 6.75 6.91
C ILE A 63 7.21 8.05 6.19
N TRP A 64 6.27 8.73 5.56
CA TRP A 64 6.53 10.01 4.88
C TRP A 64 7.17 11.03 5.82
N LYS A 65 6.61 11.22 7.01
CA LYS A 65 7.05 12.28 7.93
C LYS A 65 8.28 11.95 8.75
N ASN A 66 8.61 10.67 8.94
CA ASN A 66 9.67 10.27 9.86
C ASN A 66 10.78 9.44 9.22
N LYS A 67 10.55 8.89 8.02
CA LYS A 67 11.47 7.93 7.40
C LYS A 67 11.89 8.26 5.97
N LEU A 68 11.18 9.14 5.28
CA LEU A 68 11.44 9.42 3.86
C LEU A 68 12.90 9.85 3.62
N ASN A 69 13.46 10.67 4.50
CA ASN A 69 14.84 11.17 4.40
C ASN A 69 15.92 10.10 4.67
N ASP A 70 15.53 8.91 5.13
CA ASP A 70 16.46 7.78 5.32
C ASP A 70 16.78 7.07 3.98
N TYR A 71 16.10 7.46 2.88
CA TYR A 71 16.19 6.81 1.56
C TYR A 71 16.85 7.71 0.53
N SER A 72 17.68 7.10 -0.32
CA SER A 72 18.24 7.75 -1.50
C SER A 72 17.24 7.76 -2.67
N SER A 73 17.50 8.59 -3.70
CA SER A 73 16.66 8.66 -4.90
C SER A 73 16.52 7.32 -5.64
N ASP A 74 17.49 6.42 -5.48
CA ASP A 74 17.52 5.11 -6.14
C ASP A 74 16.85 4.00 -5.33
N ASP A 75 16.53 4.26 -4.07
CA ASP A 75 15.83 3.32 -3.21
C ASP A 75 14.34 3.24 -3.59
N TRP A 76 13.66 2.25 -3.02
CA TRP A 76 12.24 2.02 -3.24
C TRP A 76 11.52 1.89 -1.90
N ILE A 77 10.40 2.56 -1.79
CA ILE A 77 9.49 2.52 -0.66
C ILE A 77 8.20 1.85 -1.11
N GLY A 78 7.79 0.81 -0.41
CA GLY A 78 6.56 0.10 -0.72
C GLY A 78 5.69 -0.14 0.48
N PHE A 79 4.42 -0.41 0.22
CA PHE A 79 3.44 -0.77 1.24
C PHE A 79 2.73 -2.06 0.86
N CYS A 80 2.46 -2.87 1.87
CA CYS A 80 1.62 -4.03 1.78
C CYS A 80 0.82 -4.21 3.08
N GLN A 81 -0.12 -5.13 3.08
CA GLN A 81 -0.92 -5.45 4.25
C GLN A 81 -0.55 -6.84 4.77
N TYR A 82 -0.75 -7.08 6.05
CA TYR A 82 -0.47 -8.39 6.68
C TYR A 82 -1.18 -9.59 6.03
N ARG A 83 -2.24 -9.35 5.26
CA ARG A 83 -3.00 -10.36 4.50
C ARG A 83 -2.70 -10.37 3.00
N ARG A 84 -1.89 -9.43 2.52
CA ARG A 84 -1.56 -9.27 1.10
C ARG A 84 -0.12 -8.83 0.97
N LEU A 85 0.70 -9.67 0.36
CA LEU A 85 2.14 -9.46 0.24
C LEU A 85 2.53 -9.40 -1.23
N TRP A 86 3.60 -8.68 -1.52
CA TRP A 86 4.20 -8.62 -2.84
C TRP A 86 4.95 -9.90 -3.17
N LEU A 87 4.77 -10.40 -4.37
CA LEU A 87 5.40 -11.62 -4.87
C LEU A 87 6.28 -11.30 -6.07
N ASN A 88 7.31 -12.13 -6.31
CA ASN A 88 8.13 -12.01 -7.51
C ASN A 88 7.37 -12.39 -8.78
N ASP A 89 6.52 -13.41 -8.68
CA ASP A 89 5.80 -14.00 -9.78
C ASP A 89 4.33 -14.21 -9.43
N LEU A 90 3.50 -14.36 -10.45
CA LEU A 90 2.12 -14.77 -10.27
C LEU A 90 2.05 -16.16 -9.63
N LEU A 91 1.18 -16.30 -8.64
CA LEU A 91 0.89 -17.62 -8.06
C LEU A 91 -0.07 -18.39 -8.97
N ASP A 92 0.16 -19.69 -9.09
CA ASP A 92 -0.84 -20.58 -9.65
C ASP A 92 -2.03 -20.68 -8.66
N SER A 93 -3.19 -20.18 -9.09
CA SER A 93 -4.41 -20.16 -8.27
C SER A 93 -4.92 -21.57 -7.91
N LYS A 94 -4.48 -22.61 -8.63
CA LYS A 94 -4.83 -24.00 -8.38
C LYS A 94 -3.92 -24.67 -7.36
N GLN A 95 -2.76 -24.07 -7.06
CA GLN A 95 -1.79 -24.64 -6.13
C GLN A 95 -2.05 -24.16 -4.70
N LYS A 96 -2.00 -25.08 -3.74
CA LYS A 96 -1.98 -24.72 -2.31
C LYS A 96 -0.55 -24.37 -1.89
N TYR A 97 -0.39 -23.25 -1.23
CA TYR A 97 0.89 -22.78 -0.72
C TYR A 97 0.93 -22.94 0.81
N SER A 98 2.00 -23.55 1.30
CA SER A 98 2.36 -23.48 2.73
C SER A 98 3.06 -22.14 3.01
N SER A 99 3.14 -21.74 4.28
CA SER A 99 3.87 -20.52 4.66
C SER A 99 5.32 -20.52 4.18
N SER A 100 6.01 -21.67 4.25
CA SER A 100 7.40 -21.81 3.81
C SER A 100 7.55 -21.61 2.29
N ASN A 101 6.65 -22.20 1.51
CA ASN A 101 6.65 -22.05 0.06
C ASN A 101 6.29 -20.61 -0.36
N LEU A 102 5.37 -19.98 0.35
CA LEU A 102 5.00 -18.60 0.09
C LEU A 102 6.18 -17.65 0.33
N PHE A 103 6.92 -17.82 1.41
CA PHE A 103 8.08 -16.96 1.71
C PHE A 103 9.17 -17.01 0.65
N SER A 104 9.39 -18.15 0.00
CA SER A 104 10.34 -18.25 -1.11
C SER A 104 9.93 -17.44 -2.34
N LYS A 105 8.64 -17.11 -2.47
CA LYS A 105 8.02 -16.38 -3.56
C LYS A 105 7.90 -14.87 -3.30
N LEU A 106 8.13 -14.43 -2.06
CA LEU A 106 8.03 -13.01 -1.72
C LEU A 106 9.02 -12.17 -2.52
N LEU A 107 8.62 -10.93 -2.80
CA LEU A 107 9.40 -9.98 -3.56
C LEU A 107 10.78 -9.75 -2.94
N LYS A 108 11.82 -9.89 -3.73
CA LYS A 108 13.22 -9.70 -3.37
C LYS A 108 13.78 -8.42 -4.02
N ASN A 109 14.95 -8.00 -3.54
CA ASN A 109 15.61 -6.77 -4.01
C ASN A 109 16.16 -6.83 -5.43
N ASP A 110 16.24 -8.00 -6.04
CA ASP A 110 16.85 -8.26 -7.35
C ASP A 110 15.83 -8.32 -8.51
N ASN A 111 14.60 -7.94 -8.27
CA ASN A 111 13.56 -7.98 -9.30
C ASN A 111 13.81 -6.90 -10.37
N LYS A 112 13.94 -7.33 -11.64
CA LYS A 112 14.24 -6.48 -12.78
C LYS A 112 13.17 -5.45 -13.12
N ASN A 113 11.93 -5.64 -12.68
CA ASN A 113 10.84 -4.68 -12.89
C ASN A 113 11.13 -3.29 -12.30
N PHE A 114 12.10 -3.19 -11.39
CA PHE A 114 12.53 -1.93 -10.78
C PHE A 114 13.63 -1.20 -11.57
N ASP A 115 14.06 -1.71 -12.71
CA ASP A 115 15.12 -1.08 -13.51
C ASP A 115 14.57 -0.05 -14.50
N THR A 116 13.32 -0.21 -14.92
CA THR A 116 12.68 0.58 -15.98
C THR A 116 11.48 1.41 -15.54
N ASN A 117 11.08 1.29 -14.28
CA ASN A 117 9.90 1.97 -13.76
C ASN A 117 10.26 2.84 -12.56
N ASP A 118 9.41 3.81 -12.24
CA ASP A 118 9.52 4.64 -11.03
C ASP A 118 8.47 4.30 -9.98
N SER A 119 7.45 3.54 -10.37
CA SER A 119 6.43 3.00 -9.48
C SER A 119 5.91 1.66 -9.96
N VAL A 120 5.44 0.85 -9.04
CA VAL A 120 4.79 -0.45 -9.27
C VAL A 120 3.50 -0.47 -8.46
N ILE A 121 2.40 -0.75 -9.13
CA ILE A 121 1.07 -0.89 -8.52
C ILE A 121 0.56 -2.30 -8.72
N LEU A 122 -0.50 -2.67 -7.99
CA LEU A 122 -1.17 -3.94 -8.20
C LEU A 122 -1.82 -4.01 -9.58
N GLN A 123 -1.86 -5.20 -10.13
CA GLN A 123 -2.63 -5.45 -11.35
C GLN A 123 -4.09 -5.01 -11.11
N PRO A 124 -4.67 -4.19 -11.99
CA PRO A 124 -6.02 -3.72 -11.81
C PRO A 124 -7.03 -4.85 -11.99
N THR A 125 -8.12 -4.75 -11.23
CA THR A 125 -9.34 -5.53 -11.41
C THR A 125 -10.26 -4.76 -12.35
N PHE A 126 -10.86 -5.44 -13.32
CA PHE A 126 -11.78 -4.84 -14.28
C PHE A 126 -13.23 -5.19 -13.93
N PHE A 127 -14.11 -4.21 -14.05
CA PHE A 127 -15.55 -4.39 -13.93
C PHE A 127 -16.15 -4.53 -15.35
N GLU A 128 -16.93 -5.57 -15.57
CA GLU A 128 -17.44 -5.88 -16.91
C GLU A 128 -18.60 -4.98 -17.36
N THR A 129 -19.41 -4.51 -16.41
CA THR A 129 -20.72 -3.91 -16.69
C THR A 129 -20.91 -2.49 -16.15
N ASP A 130 -19.90 -1.92 -15.46
CA ASP A 130 -20.11 -0.65 -14.77
C ASP A 130 -18.78 0.15 -14.66
N SER A 131 -18.90 1.47 -14.53
CA SER A 131 -17.77 2.32 -14.20
C SER A 131 -17.45 2.26 -12.70
N LEU A 132 -16.28 2.73 -12.30
CA LEU A 132 -15.93 2.88 -10.87
C LEU A 132 -16.92 3.78 -10.16
N ARG A 133 -17.36 4.87 -10.82
CA ARG A 133 -18.41 5.75 -10.33
C ARG A 133 -19.70 4.98 -10.06
N GLY A 134 -20.15 4.18 -11.02
CA GLY A 134 -21.36 3.38 -10.88
C GLY A 134 -21.28 2.40 -9.72
N GLN A 135 -20.15 1.68 -9.60
CA GLN A 135 -19.89 0.77 -8.49
C GLN A 135 -19.90 1.47 -7.14
N PHE A 136 -19.26 2.64 -7.03
CA PHE A 136 -19.22 3.40 -5.79
C PHE A 136 -20.63 3.90 -5.40
N VAL A 137 -21.33 4.53 -6.34
CA VAL A 137 -22.66 5.11 -6.11
C VAL A 137 -23.67 4.05 -5.70
N LYS A 138 -23.61 2.87 -6.30
CA LYS A 138 -24.46 1.72 -5.95
C LYS A 138 -24.30 1.28 -4.50
N ASN A 139 -23.09 1.36 -3.95
CA ASN A 139 -22.80 0.89 -2.59
C ASN A 139 -22.90 1.98 -1.52
N TYR A 140 -22.62 3.24 -1.86
CA TYR A 140 -22.43 4.34 -0.88
C TYR A 140 -23.26 5.59 -1.19
N GLY A 141 -23.90 5.67 -2.36
CA GLY A 141 -24.67 6.82 -2.81
C GLY A 141 -23.81 7.92 -3.46
N SER A 142 -24.45 8.72 -4.33
CA SER A 142 -23.77 9.78 -5.09
C SER A 142 -23.28 10.93 -4.20
N LYS A 143 -24.08 11.29 -3.18
CA LYS A 143 -23.76 12.41 -2.29
C LYS A 143 -22.40 12.25 -1.61
N VAL A 144 -22.05 11.05 -1.13
CA VAL A 144 -20.76 10.80 -0.48
C VAL A 144 -19.61 11.03 -1.45
N LEU A 145 -19.76 10.56 -2.69
CA LEU A 145 -18.75 10.76 -3.73
C LEU A 145 -18.58 12.24 -4.10
N ASP A 146 -19.70 12.96 -4.26
CA ASP A 146 -19.68 14.38 -4.62
C ASP A 146 -19.07 15.23 -3.48
N ASP A 147 -19.37 14.92 -2.22
CA ASP A 147 -18.77 15.55 -1.06
C ASP A 147 -17.25 15.33 -1.02
N CYS A 148 -16.77 14.11 -1.30
CA CYS A 148 -15.33 13.80 -1.39
C CYS A 148 -14.66 14.55 -2.54
N LEU A 149 -15.27 14.57 -3.72
CA LEU A 149 -14.76 15.30 -4.88
C LEU A 149 -14.63 16.80 -4.62
N ASN A 150 -15.51 17.37 -3.78
CA ASN A 150 -15.44 18.79 -3.44
C ASN A 150 -14.31 19.16 -2.47
N LEU A 151 -13.63 18.18 -1.87
CA LEU A 151 -12.43 18.39 -1.05
C LEU A 151 -11.14 18.48 -1.87
N LEU A 152 -11.18 18.05 -3.14
CA LEU A 152 -10.03 18.05 -4.03
C LEU A 152 -9.88 19.43 -4.69
N ASP A 153 -8.64 19.82 -5.00
CA ASP A 153 -8.40 20.96 -5.89
C ASP A 153 -8.91 20.69 -7.32
N ALA A 154 -8.91 21.71 -8.16
CA ALA A 154 -9.55 21.62 -9.48
C ALA A 154 -8.88 20.59 -10.41
N ASN A 155 -7.54 20.43 -10.34
CA ASN A 155 -6.80 19.52 -11.19
C ASN A 155 -7.03 18.08 -10.72
N ASP A 156 -6.77 17.79 -9.46
CA ASP A 156 -6.98 16.48 -8.85
C ASP A 156 -8.43 16.00 -9.00
N LYS A 157 -9.38 16.95 -8.87
CA LYS A 157 -10.81 16.66 -9.05
C LYS A 157 -11.16 16.20 -10.47
N ASN A 158 -10.58 16.85 -11.48
CA ASN A 158 -10.82 16.47 -12.87
C ASN A 158 -10.19 15.13 -13.19
N ASP A 159 -8.92 14.94 -12.84
CA ASP A 159 -8.21 13.67 -13.05
C ASP A 159 -8.92 12.51 -12.33
N PHE A 160 -9.41 12.74 -11.11
CA PHE A 160 -10.14 11.71 -10.38
C PHE A 160 -11.52 11.42 -10.98
N LYS A 161 -12.23 12.43 -11.52
CA LYS A 161 -13.47 12.20 -12.26
C LYS A 161 -13.24 11.35 -13.49
N ASP A 162 -12.20 11.65 -14.29
CA ASP A 162 -11.87 10.87 -15.48
C ASP A 162 -11.53 9.42 -15.10
N TYR A 163 -10.77 9.22 -14.02
CA TYR A 163 -10.52 7.89 -13.47
C TYR A 163 -11.79 7.15 -13.06
N LEU A 164 -12.76 7.83 -12.46
CA LEU A 164 -14.03 7.26 -12.01
C LEU A 164 -14.94 6.79 -13.17
N GLU A 165 -14.80 7.37 -14.36
CA GLU A 165 -15.53 6.90 -15.55
C GLU A 165 -14.89 5.63 -16.16
N GLY A 166 -13.69 5.26 -15.75
CA GLY A 166 -13.05 3.99 -16.08
C GLY A 166 -13.74 2.80 -15.41
N ASN A 167 -13.32 1.61 -15.81
CA ASN A 167 -13.84 0.33 -15.28
C ASN A 167 -12.76 -0.51 -14.58
N SER A 168 -11.59 0.06 -14.29
CA SER A 168 -10.48 -0.67 -13.68
C SER A 168 -10.04 -0.03 -12.35
N LEU A 169 -9.78 -0.87 -11.36
CA LEU A 169 -9.40 -0.45 -10.01
C LEU A 169 -8.22 -1.30 -9.50
N SER A 170 -7.13 -0.66 -9.09
CA SER A 170 -6.12 -1.32 -8.26
C SER A 170 -6.64 -1.38 -6.82
N ILE A 171 -7.18 -2.55 -6.46
CA ILE A 171 -7.74 -2.78 -5.13
C ILE A 171 -6.62 -2.80 -4.09
N CYS A 172 -6.79 -2.05 -3.01
CA CYS A 172 -5.87 -1.90 -1.89
C CYS A 172 -4.85 -0.76 -2.05
N ASN A 173 -4.52 -0.18 -0.91
CA ASN A 173 -3.50 0.85 -0.78
C ASN A 173 -2.09 0.20 -0.80
N MET A 174 -1.78 -0.51 -1.89
CA MET A 174 -0.50 -1.19 -2.07
C MET A 174 0.19 -0.63 -3.32
N PHE A 175 1.36 -0.10 -3.12
CA PHE A 175 2.25 0.38 -4.19
C PHE A 175 3.70 0.27 -3.74
N ILE A 176 4.62 0.33 -4.68
CA ILE A 176 6.05 0.46 -4.45
C ILE A 176 6.51 1.59 -5.37
N ALA A 177 7.16 2.62 -4.84
CA ALA A 177 7.58 3.78 -5.61
C ALA A 177 8.95 4.28 -5.16
N LYS A 178 9.60 5.06 -6.02
CA LYS A 178 10.77 5.83 -5.62
C LYS A 178 10.38 6.91 -4.61
N PRO A 179 11.29 7.32 -3.70
CA PRO A 179 11.01 8.34 -2.68
C PRO A 179 10.41 9.64 -3.26
N LEU A 180 10.91 10.09 -4.41
CA LEU A 180 10.42 11.31 -5.07
C LEU A 180 8.96 11.21 -5.53
N ILE A 181 8.50 10.01 -5.90
CA ILE A 181 7.11 9.76 -6.29
C ILE A 181 6.22 9.68 -5.05
N PHE A 182 6.73 9.06 -3.98
CA PHE A 182 6.00 8.95 -2.72
C PHE A 182 5.84 10.29 -1.98
N ASP A 183 6.75 11.25 -2.20
CA ASP A 183 6.72 12.59 -1.58
C ASP A 183 5.68 13.52 -2.20
N LYS A 184 5.17 13.22 -3.38
CA LYS A 184 4.12 13.99 -4.08
C LYS A 184 2.73 13.68 -3.55
#